data_c30d3b788478a4f3c3ab59c9f5b755d7
#
_entry.id   c30d3b788478a4f3c3ab59c9f5b755d7
#
_cell.length_a   1.000
_cell.length_b   1.000
_cell.length_c   1.000
_cell.angle_alpha   90.00
_cell.angle_beta   90.00
_cell.angle_gamma   90.00
#
_symmetry.space_group_name_H-M   'P 1'
#
loop_
_entity.id
_entity.type
_entity.pdbx_description
1 polymer ?
#
loop_
_entity_poly.entity_id
_entity_poly.type
_entity_poly.pdbx_seq_one_letter_code
_entity_poly.pdbx_strand_id
1 'polypeptide(L)'
;HTFLWQNAGGEKFWVKYHFRTDQGIAFFTDAEAKAMAAEDPDYHLRDLSQAIARGEHPSWTLSMQIMPFAEAAGYRFNPFDLTKVWPHGDYPLIEVGRMVLDRNPENYFAEVEQAAFEPSNMVPGIGPSPDKMLLGRLFSYPDTHRYRIGTNYQHLPVNRPRSAVHSYNRDGATRYENPGDPVYAPNSFGGPTADAAYAEPGWQVAGEIVRSAYTKRRDDDDFIQAGTLYRTVLDEPARGRLVTNITNHLRGGVRGDVLARALDYWRKVDAD
;
A
#
# COMPACT_ATOMS: atom_id res chain seq x y z
N HIS A 1 3.09 -2.79 3.29
CA HIS A 1 2.43 -2.94 4.59
C HIS A 1 2.38 -4.40 5.02
N THR A 2 2.31 -4.63 6.33
CA THR A 2 1.95 -5.92 6.91
C THR A 2 0.44 -5.93 7.15
N PHE A 3 -0.21 -7.05 6.81
CA PHE A 3 -1.62 -7.30 7.10
C PHE A 3 -1.76 -8.50 8.04
N LEU A 4 -2.93 -8.66 8.64
CA LEU A 4 -3.29 -9.83 9.42
C LEU A 4 -4.10 -10.79 8.53
N TRP A 5 -3.76 -12.08 8.57
CA TRP A 5 -4.64 -13.15 8.11
C TRP A 5 -5.18 -13.95 9.30
N GLN A 6 -6.43 -14.36 9.19
CA GLN A 6 -7.05 -15.31 10.10
C GLN A 6 -7.78 -16.37 9.28
N ASN A 7 -7.44 -17.63 9.52
CA ASN A 7 -8.14 -18.73 8.88
C ASN A 7 -9.46 -19.08 9.60
N ALA A 8 -10.23 -20.01 9.04
CA ALA A 8 -11.51 -20.44 9.62
C ALA A 8 -11.37 -21.07 11.02
N GLY A 9 -10.22 -21.60 11.37
CA GLY A 9 -9.90 -22.11 12.69
C GLY A 9 -9.52 -21.05 13.73
N GLY A 10 -9.43 -19.77 13.31
CA GLY A 10 -9.03 -18.66 14.17
C GLY A 10 -7.51 -18.47 14.31
N GLU A 11 -6.71 -19.26 13.61
CA GLU A 11 -5.27 -19.11 13.60
C GLU A 11 -4.89 -17.84 12.84
N LYS A 12 -3.92 -17.10 13.37
CA LYS A 12 -3.52 -15.78 12.88
C LYS A 12 -2.10 -15.78 12.36
N PHE A 13 -1.87 -15.01 11.29
CA PHE A 13 -0.59 -14.84 10.65
C PHE A 13 -0.41 -13.39 10.22
N TRP A 14 0.79 -12.86 10.30
CA TRP A 14 1.16 -11.62 9.66
C TRP A 14 1.64 -11.89 8.24
N VAL A 15 1.22 -11.06 7.29
CA VAL A 15 1.51 -11.29 5.88
C VAL A 15 1.96 -10.02 5.16
N LYS A 16 2.84 -10.18 4.18
CA LYS A 16 3.18 -9.14 3.19
C LYS A 16 2.91 -9.66 1.79
N TYR A 17 2.29 -8.81 0.96
CA TYR A 17 1.98 -9.09 -0.44
C TYR A 17 3.07 -8.52 -1.34
N HIS A 18 3.50 -9.28 -2.33
CA HIS A 18 4.52 -8.90 -3.29
C HIS A 18 4.03 -9.14 -4.71
N PHE A 19 3.88 -8.06 -5.48
CA PHE A 19 3.63 -8.14 -6.91
C PHE A 19 4.93 -7.91 -7.66
N ARG A 20 5.36 -8.87 -8.44
CA ARG A 20 6.55 -8.77 -9.29
C ARG A 20 6.14 -8.85 -10.74
N THR A 21 6.59 -7.89 -11.54
CA THR A 21 6.30 -7.85 -12.98
C THR A 21 6.94 -9.04 -13.70
N ASP A 22 6.18 -9.67 -14.60
CA ASP A 22 6.66 -10.79 -15.43
C ASP A 22 7.33 -10.28 -16.71
N GLN A 23 7.17 -8.99 -17.06
CA GLN A 23 7.77 -8.35 -18.23
C GLN A 23 9.23 -7.94 -18.01
N GLY A 24 9.78 -8.14 -16.82
CA GLY A 24 11.07 -7.60 -16.42
C GLY A 24 10.97 -6.16 -15.93
N ILE A 25 12.12 -5.60 -15.55
CA ILE A 25 12.21 -4.24 -15.00
C ILE A 25 12.89 -3.35 -16.03
N ALA A 26 12.19 -2.30 -16.46
CA ALA A 26 12.74 -1.22 -17.24
C ALA A 26 12.39 0.13 -16.58
N PHE A 27 13.25 1.11 -16.73
CA PHE A 27 13.08 2.43 -16.16
C PHE A 27 13.82 3.49 -16.97
N PHE A 28 13.41 4.73 -16.83
CA PHE A 28 14.15 5.88 -17.36
C PHE A 28 15.22 6.35 -16.36
N THR A 29 16.32 6.86 -16.87
CA THR A 29 17.22 7.70 -16.08
C THR A 29 16.52 9.01 -15.69
N ASP A 30 17.07 9.76 -14.71
CA ASP A 30 16.49 11.05 -14.30
C ASP A 30 16.36 12.05 -15.47
N ALA A 31 17.34 12.09 -16.34
CA ALA A 31 17.32 12.96 -17.52
C ALA A 31 16.26 12.54 -18.56
N GLU A 32 16.18 11.25 -18.85
CA GLU A 32 15.17 10.69 -19.76
C GLU A 32 13.76 10.87 -19.21
N ALA A 33 13.57 10.66 -17.90
CA ALA A 33 12.28 10.85 -17.25
C ALA A 33 11.80 12.30 -17.35
N LYS A 34 12.70 13.28 -17.15
CA LYS A 34 12.39 14.71 -17.30
C LYS A 34 12.04 15.08 -18.75
N ALA A 35 12.78 14.56 -19.72
CA ALA A 35 12.49 14.78 -21.13
C ALA A 35 11.15 14.18 -21.53
N MET A 36 10.92 12.92 -21.14
CA MET A 36 9.66 12.20 -21.44
C MET A 36 8.45 12.88 -20.77
N ALA A 37 8.57 13.34 -19.51
CA ALA A 37 7.47 14.01 -18.83
C ALA A 37 7.10 15.34 -19.50
N ALA A 38 8.04 16.00 -20.19
CA ALA A 38 7.78 17.20 -20.96
C ALA A 38 7.14 16.93 -22.33
N GLU A 39 7.48 15.79 -22.94
CA GLU A 39 6.97 15.37 -24.24
C GLU A 39 5.62 14.64 -24.13
N ASP A 40 5.55 13.63 -23.28
CA ASP A 40 4.37 12.79 -23.05
C ASP A 40 4.25 12.39 -21.57
N PRO A 41 3.54 13.16 -20.75
CA PRO A 41 3.36 12.83 -19.32
C PRO A 41 2.59 11.53 -19.10
N ASP A 42 1.85 11.06 -20.11
CA ASP A 42 1.04 9.83 -20.05
C ASP A 42 1.76 8.61 -20.68
N TYR A 43 3.06 8.70 -20.92
CA TYR A 43 3.83 7.66 -21.61
C TYR A 43 3.57 6.24 -21.06
N HIS A 44 3.67 6.03 -19.76
CA HIS A 44 3.46 4.71 -19.15
C HIS A 44 2.00 4.24 -19.27
N LEU A 45 1.05 5.13 -19.13
CA LEU A 45 -0.37 4.81 -19.32
C LEU A 45 -0.64 4.42 -20.78
N ARG A 46 -0.07 5.15 -21.73
CA ARG A 46 -0.17 4.88 -23.16
C ARG A 46 0.45 3.53 -23.53
N ASP A 47 1.66 3.26 -23.04
CA ASP A 47 2.35 1.98 -23.27
C ASP A 47 1.51 0.80 -22.75
N LEU A 48 1.00 0.88 -21.53
CA LEU A 48 0.15 -0.16 -20.95
C LEU A 48 -1.14 -0.37 -21.76
N SER A 49 -1.85 0.71 -22.09
CA SER A 49 -3.09 0.64 -22.85
C SER A 49 -2.88 0.04 -24.24
N GLN A 50 -1.81 0.44 -24.91
CA GLN A 50 -1.47 -0.08 -26.23
C GLN A 50 -1.00 -1.54 -26.18
N ALA A 51 -0.25 -1.95 -25.15
CA ALA A 51 0.14 -3.35 -24.96
C ALA A 51 -1.09 -4.25 -24.81
N ILE A 52 -2.04 -3.86 -23.99
CA ILE A 52 -3.32 -4.59 -23.83
C ILE A 52 -4.10 -4.63 -25.16
N ALA A 53 -4.17 -3.52 -25.89
CA ALA A 53 -4.86 -3.46 -27.18
C ALA A 53 -4.22 -4.35 -28.25
N ARG A 54 -2.90 -4.58 -28.18
CA ARG A 54 -2.17 -5.52 -29.06
C ARG A 54 -2.26 -6.98 -28.59
N GLY A 55 -2.89 -7.28 -27.46
CA GLY A 55 -3.02 -8.62 -26.90
C GLY A 55 -1.78 -9.13 -26.16
N GLU A 56 -0.87 -8.25 -25.76
CA GLU A 56 0.38 -8.62 -25.03
C GLU A 56 0.12 -8.94 -23.56
N HIS A 57 -0.99 -8.49 -22.98
CA HIS A 57 -1.51 -8.80 -21.65
C HIS A 57 -0.44 -8.78 -20.53
N PRO A 58 0.03 -7.61 -20.13
CA PRO A 58 1.02 -7.48 -19.04
C PRO A 58 0.54 -8.15 -17.76
N SER A 59 1.45 -8.78 -17.04
CA SER A 59 1.11 -9.59 -15.86
C SER A 59 2.12 -9.44 -14.73
N TRP A 60 1.68 -9.83 -13.54
CA TRP A 60 2.48 -9.81 -12.31
C TRP A 60 2.26 -11.09 -11.52
N THR A 61 3.34 -11.70 -11.09
CA THR A 61 3.30 -12.78 -10.12
C THR A 61 3.04 -12.22 -8.72
N LEU A 62 2.01 -12.74 -8.05
CA LEU A 62 1.70 -12.44 -6.66
C LEU A 62 2.35 -13.49 -5.75
N SER A 63 3.22 -13.01 -4.88
CA SER A 63 3.83 -13.83 -3.82
C SER A 63 3.49 -13.27 -2.44
N MET A 64 3.57 -14.13 -1.44
CA MET A 64 3.32 -13.82 -0.05
C MET A 64 4.53 -14.15 0.80
N GLN A 65 4.79 -13.31 1.82
CA GLN A 65 5.59 -13.70 2.98
C GLN A 65 4.65 -13.88 4.17
N ILE A 66 4.81 -14.96 4.91
CA ILE A 66 3.95 -15.33 6.04
C ILE A 66 4.80 -15.48 7.29
N MET A 67 4.44 -14.75 8.35
CA MET A 67 5.07 -14.80 9.66
C MET A 67 4.04 -15.31 10.67
N PRO A 68 4.34 -16.36 11.45
CA PRO A 68 3.49 -16.79 12.56
C PRO A 68 3.20 -15.62 13.51
N PHE A 69 1.96 -15.51 13.98
CA PHE A 69 1.50 -14.34 14.76
C PHE A 69 2.40 -14.04 15.98
N ALA A 70 2.80 -15.10 16.71
CA ALA A 70 3.59 -14.95 17.93
C ALA A 70 5.04 -14.50 17.69
N GLU A 71 5.59 -14.69 16.49
CA GLU A 71 6.98 -14.36 16.20
C GLU A 71 7.23 -12.85 16.09
N ALA A 72 6.21 -12.09 15.77
CA ALA A 72 6.33 -10.64 15.57
C ALA A 72 6.86 -9.90 16.82
N ALA A 73 6.47 -10.34 18.01
CA ALA A 73 6.88 -9.69 19.26
C ALA A 73 8.38 -9.82 19.56
N GLY A 74 8.99 -10.92 19.13
CA GLY A 74 10.42 -11.21 19.34
C GLY A 74 11.29 -10.99 18.11
N TYR A 75 10.73 -10.51 17.01
CA TYR A 75 11.50 -10.35 15.79
C TYR A 75 12.58 -9.24 15.94
N ARG A 76 13.72 -9.41 15.27
CA ARG A 76 14.92 -8.57 15.40
C ARG A 76 14.74 -7.08 15.06
N PHE A 77 13.65 -6.72 14.39
CA PHE A 77 13.21 -5.34 14.18
C PHE A 77 11.69 -5.30 14.15
N ASN A 78 11.09 -4.10 14.14
CA ASN A 78 9.64 -3.95 14.07
C ASN A 78 9.11 -4.46 12.71
N PRO A 79 8.43 -5.61 12.64
CA PRO A 79 7.93 -6.17 11.38
C PRO A 79 6.76 -5.37 10.78
N PHE A 80 6.21 -4.42 11.53
CA PHE A 80 5.14 -3.51 11.12
C PHE A 80 5.65 -2.16 10.62
N ASP A 81 6.97 -1.94 10.62
CA ASP A 81 7.59 -0.77 10.02
C ASP A 81 7.61 -0.93 8.51
N LEU A 82 6.85 -0.10 7.80
CA LEU A 82 6.74 -0.17 6.35
C LEU A 82 8.04 0.17 5.61
N THR A 83 9.01 0.79 6.29
CA THR A 83 10.34 1.07 5.72
C THR A 83 11.26 -0.14 5.73
N LYS A 84 10.85 -1.23 6.40
CA LYS A 84 11.63 -2.45 6.53
C LYS A 84 11.09 -3.55 5.62
N VAL A 85 12.00 -4.29 5.00
CA VAL A 85 11.68 -5.53 4.29
C VAL A 85 11.92 -6.74 5.19
N TRP A 86 11.12 -7.77 5.04
CA TRP A 86 11.40 -9.06 5.66
C TRP A 86 12.37 -9.82 4.76
N PRO A 87 13.57 -10.19 5.26
CA PRO A 87 14.51 -10.99 4.48
C PRO A 87 13.89 -12.31 4.00
N HIS A 88 14.13 -12.67 2.75
CA HIS A 88 13.59 -13.91 2.17
C HIS A 88 14.17 -15.17 2.83
N GLY A 89 15.34 -15.05 3.48
CA GLY A 89 15.92 -16.14 4.27
C GLY A 89 15.14 -16.43 5.56
N ASP A 90 14.46 -15.43 6.13
CA ASP A 90 13.64 -15.59 7.33
C ASP A 90 12.21 -16.02 6.94
N TYR A 91 11.63 -15.33 5.98
CA TYR A 91 10.28 -15.59 5.45
C TYR A 91 10.35 -15.64 3.92
N PRO A 92 10.40 -16.82 3.31
CA PRO A 92 10.51 -16.97 1.87
C PRO A 92 9.27 -16.48 1.14
N LEU A 93 9.46 -16.07 -0.12
CA LEU A 93 8.34 -15.75 -1.00
C LEU A 93 7.63 -17.03 -1.42
N ILE A 94 6.32 -17.07 -1.20
CA ILE A 94 5.43 -18.15 -1.62
C ILE A 94 4.56 -17.62 -2.74
N GLU A 95 4.71 -18.14 -3.95
CA GLU A 95 3.86 -17.77 -5.09
C GLU A 95 2.45 -18.30 -4.85
N VAL A 96 1.45 -17.41 -4.96
CA VAL A 96 0.04 -17.73 -4.70
C VAL A 96 -0.88 -17.39 -5.86
N GLY A 97 -0.40 -16.64 -6.85
CA GLY A 97 -1.24 -16.28 -7.98
C GLY A 97 -0.57 -15.35 -8.97
N ARG A 98 -1.35 -14.97 -9.97
CA ARG A 98 -0.93 -14.07 -11.04
C ARG A 98 -2.03 -13.07 -11.35
N MET A 99 -1.67 -11.82 -11.49
CA MET A 99 -2.54 -10.75 -12.00
C MET A 99 -2.22 -10.53 -13.47
N VAL A 100 -3.23 -10.51 -14.33
CA VAL A 100 -3.10 -10.27 -15.76
C VAL A 100 -4.01 -9.12 -16.16
N LEU A 101 -3.48 -8.15 -16.89
CA LEU A 101 -4.26 -7.03 -17.45
C LEU A 101 -4.58 -7.36 -18.91
N ASP A 102 -5.78 -7.85 -19.16
CA ASP A 102 -6.19 -8.41 -20.45
C ASP A 102 -7.25 -7.60 -21.19
N ARG A 103 -7.71 -6.49 -20.61
CA ARG A 103 -8.74 -5.64 -21.20
C ARG A 103 -8.58 -4.19 -20.77
N ASN A 104 -8.70 -3.29 -21.75
CA ASN A 104 -8.83 -1.87 -21.49
C ASN A 104 -10.27 -1.51 -21.05
N PRO A 105 -10.47 -0.42 -20.30
CA PRO A 105 -11.81 0.09 -20.00
C PRO A 105 -12.51 0.56 -21.29
N GLU A 106 -13.84 0.38 -21.36
CA GLU A 106 -14.67 0.93 -22.45
C GLU A 106 -14.98 2.41 -22.20
N ASN A 107 -15.21 2.77 -20.95
CA ASN A 107 -15.44 4.15 -20.53
C ASN A 107 -14.48 4.51 -19.40
N TYR A 108 -13.47 5.30 -19.73
CA TYR A 108 -12.41 5.68 -18.80
C TYR A 108 -12.93 6.43 -17.56
N PHE A 109 -13.92 7.33 -17.74
CA PHE A 109 -14.52 8.05 -16.63
C PHE A 109 -15.22 7.10 -15.65
N ALA A 110 -16.12 6.25 -16.17
CA ALA A 110 -16.94 5.37 -15.35
C ALA A 110 -16.13 4.24 -14.67
N GLU A 111 -15.13 3.71 -15.36
CA GLU A 111 -14.43 2.49 -14.95
C GLU A 111 -13.06 2.76 -14.31
N VAL A 112 -12.47 3.94 -14.51
CA VAL A 112 -11.14 4.31 -14.02
C VAL A 112 -11.17 5.55 -13.13
N GLU A 113 -11.67 6.70 -13.63
CA GLU A 113 -11.65 7.95 -12.85
C GLU A 113 -12.51 7.87 -11.60
N GLN A 114 -13.63 7.15 -11.65
CA GLN A 114 -14.50 6.92 -10.48
C GLN A 114 -14.08 5.76 -9.59
N ALA A 115 -13.06 4.98 -9.97
CA ALA A 115 -12.54 3.92 -9.13
C ALA A 115 -11.94 4.48 -7.83
N ALA A 116 -12.28 3.82 -6.71
CA ALA A 116 -11.92 4.24 -5.36
C ALA A 116 -11.28 3.09 -4.61
N PHE A 117 -9.98 2.88 -4.82
CA PHE A 117 -9.22 1.89 -4.06
C PHE A 117 -8.91 2.40 -2.66
N GLU A 118 -9.18 1.58 -1.66
CA GLU A 118 -8.88 1.91 -0.26
C GLU A 118 -8.47 0.66 0.52
N PRO A 119 -7.45 0.76 1.39
CA PRO A 119 -6.96 -0.38 2.18
C PRO A 119 -7.99 -0.93 3.17
N SER A 120 -9.01 -0.15 3.51
CA SER A 120 -10.10 -0.57 4.41
C SER A 120 -11.08 -1.56 3.77
N ASN A 121 -11.09 -1.70 2.44
CA ASN A 121 -11.91 -2.69 1.73
C ASN A 121 -11.29 -4.09 1.81
N MET A 122 -11.27 -4.66 3.00
CA MET A 122 -10.73 -5.99 3.27
C MET A 122 -11.84 -7.04 3.16
N VAL A 123 -11.47 -8.23 2.70
CA VAL A 123 -12.37 -9.39 2.68
C VAL A 123 -12.29 -10.14 4.01
N PRO A 124 -13.31 -10.96 4.38
CA PRO A 124 -13.26 -11.78 5.58
C PRO A 124 -11.97 -12.60 5.69
N GLY A 125 -11.36 -12.61 6.88
CA GLY A 125 -10.08 -13.26 7.12
C GLY A 125 -8.86 -12.38 6.89
N ILE A 126 -9.02 -11.18 6.33
CA ILE A 126 -7.95 -10.17 6.23
C ILE A 126 -8.28 -9.01 7.15
N GLY A 127 -7.29 -8.56 7.93
CA GLY A 127 -7.41 -7.41 8.82
C GLY A 127 -6.16 -6.54 8.81
N PRO A 128 -6.22 -5.36 9.45
CA PRO A 128 -5.09 -4.48 9.59
C PRO A 128 -4.07 -5.04 10.60
N SER A 129 -2.84 -4.58 10.49
CA SER A 129 -1.77 -4.79 11.47
C SER A 129 -1.51 -3.52 12.29
N PRO A 130 -0.63 -3.57 13.32
CA PRO A 130 -0.17 -2.39 14.04
C PRO A 130 0.68 -1.39 13.22
N ASP A 131 0.86 -1.60 11.93
CA ASP A 131 1.53 -0.67 11.03
C ASP A 131 0.83 0.71 11.08
N LYS A 132 1.50 1.70 11.66
CA LYS A 132 0.94 3.04 11.88
C LYS A 132 0.54 3.74 10.59
N MET A 133 1.31 3.54 9.52
CA MET A 133 0.99 4.12 8.22
C MET A 133 -0.24 3.45 7.61
N LEU A 134 -0.37 2.12 7.73
CA LEU A 134 -1.58 1.42 7.30
C LEU A 134 -2.80 1.94 8.04
N LEU A 135 -2.73 2.04 9.39
CA LEU A 135 -3.84 2.56 10.18
C LEU A 135 -4.26 3.99 9.77
N GLY A 136 -3.27 4.85 9.45
CA GLY A 136 -3.54 6.18 8.90
C GLY A 136 -4.20 6.12 7.51
N ARG A 137 -3.80 5.18 6.67
CA ARG A 137 -4.38 4.96 5.34
C ARG A 137 -5.81 4.43 5.37
N LEU A 138 -6.17 3.60 6.38
CA LEU A 138 -7.56 3.16 6.57
C LEU A 138 -8.52 4.32 6.78
N PHE A 139 -8.04 5.41 7.34
CA PHE A 139 -8.82 6.62 7.58
C PHE A 139 -8.77 7.58 6.38
N SER A 140 -7.60 7.83 5.81
CA SER A 140 -7.40 8.89 4.82
C SER A 140 -8.04 8.60 3.45
N TYR A 141 -8.07 7.34 3.00
CA TYR A 141 -8.65 7.01 1.69
C TYR A 141 -10.16 7.14 1.66
N PRO A 142 -10.94 6.60 2.60
CA PRO A 142 -12.39 6.85 2.64
C PRO A 142 -12.73 8.34 2.73
N ASP A 143 -11.96 9.12 3.47
CA ASP A 143 -12.16 10.56 3.59
C ASP A 143 -11.96 11.26 2.23
N THR A 144 -10.83 11.03 1.58
CA THR A 144 -10.55 11.67 0.28
C THR A 144 -11.54 11.26 -0.82
N HIS A 145 -12.03 10.02 -0.83
CA HIS A 145 -13.00 9.57 -1.82
C HIS A 145 -14.37 10.23 -1.66
N ARG A 146 -14.78 10.56 -0.43
CA ARG A 146 -15.99 11.34 -0.18
C ARG A 146 -15.90 12.73 -0.81
N TYR A 147 -14.74 13.35 -0.80
CA TYR A 147 -14.51 14.65 -1.45
C TYR A 147 -14.32 14.53 -2.96
N ARG A 148 -13.55 13.56 -3.43
CA ARG A 148 -13.22 13.40 -4.84
C ARG A 148 -14.41 12.94 -5.69
N ILE A 149 -15.23 12.01 -5.16
CA ILE A 149 -16.30 11.35 -5.91
C ILE A 149 -17.67 11.70 -5.34
N GLY A 150 -17.83 11.63 -4.03
CA GLY A 150 -19.09 11.89 -3.33
C GLY A 150 -19.32 10.89 -2.20
N THR A 151 -20.23 11.23 -1.28
CA THR A 151 -20.48 10.49 -0.04
C THR A 151 -20.78 9.00 -0.26
N ASN A 152 -21.44 8.67 -1.36
CA ASN A 152 -21.86 7.29 -1.68
C ASN A 152 -21.02 6.63 -2.79
N TYR A 153 -19.74 6.99 -2.91
CA TYR A 153 -18.84 6.44 -3.93
C TYR A 153 -18.77 4.90 -3.94
N GLN A 154 -18.98 4.25 -2.79
CA GLN A 154 -18.99 2.80 -2.65
C GLN A 154 -20.18 2.11 -3.36
N HIS A 155 -21.22 2.87 -3.74
CA HIS A 155 -22.38 2.36 -4.47
C HIS A 155 -22.23 2.44 -6.00
N LEU A 156 -21.21 3.14 -6.50
CA LEU A 156 -20.93 3.21 -7.92
C LEU A 156 -20.59 1.81 -8.49
N PRO A 157 -21.01 1.48 -9.71
CA PRO A 157 -20.79 0.16 -10.30
C PRO A 157 -19.33 -0.32 -10.25
N VAL A 158 -18.37 0.58 -10.44
CA VAL A 158 -16.93 0.27 -10.41
C VAL A 158 -16.42 -0.07 -9.01
N ASN A 159 -17.07 0.43 -7.96
CA ASN A 159 -16.60 0.29 -6.56
C ASN A 159 -17.44 -0.71 -5.75
N ARG A 160 -18.71 -0.88 -6.10
CA ARG A 160 -19.60 -1.75 -5.31
C ARG A 160 -19.19 -3.22 -5.40
N PRO A 161 -19.26 -3.98 -4.30
CA PRO A 161 -19.10 -5.42 -4.36
C PRO A 161 -20.29 -6.06 -5.11
N ARG A 162 -20.08 -7.30 -5.57
CA ARG A 162 -21.15 -8.07 -6.21
C ARG A 162 -22.18 -8.63 -5.23
N SER A 163 -21.77 -8.84 -3.98
CA SER A 163 -22.66 -9.21 -2.88
C SER A 163 -23.45 -7.98 -2.40
N ALA A 164 -24.66 -8.21 -1.85
CA ALA A 164 -25.43 -7.14 -1.24
C ALA A 164 -24.65 -6.50 -0.07
N VAL A 165 -24.60 -5.18 -0.04
CA VAL A 165 -24.00 -4.42 1.05
C VAL A 165 -25.09 -3.61 1.74
N HIS A 166 -25.20 -3.80 3.04
CA HIS A 166 -26.06 -3.01 3.91
C HIS A 166 -25.21 -1.94 4.60
N SER A 167 -25.46 -0.69 4.27
CA SER A 167 -24.71 0.46 4.78
C SER A 167 -25.65 1.36 5.59
N TYR A 168 -25.12 1.98 6.64
CA TYR A 168 -25.83 3.05 7.39
C TYR A 168 -25.85 4.37 6.63
N ASN A 169 -25.11 4.50 5.53
CA ASN A 169 -25.13 5.68 4.69
C ASN A 169 -26.46 5.78 3.97
N ARG A 170 -27.06 6.97 3.98
CA ARG A 170 -28.24 7.30 3.18
C ARG A 170 -28.15 8.74 2.73
N ASP A 171 -28.91 9.06 1.70
CA ASP A 171 -28.98 10.38 1.06
C ASP A 171 -27.61 10.90 0.57
N GLY A 172 -27.59 12.11 0.04
CA GLY A 172 -26.37 12.75 -0.45
C GLY A 172 -25.95 12.35 -1.86
N ALA A 173 -24.82 12.89 -2.30
CA ALA A 173 -24.31 12.70 -3.67
C ALA A 173 -24.12 11.22 -4.01
N THR A 174 -24.42 10.87 -5.27
CA THR A 174 -24.32 9.53 -5.86
C THR A 174 -25.23 8.45 -5.21
N ARG A 175 -26.21 8.86 -4.39
CA ARG A 175 -27.22 7.96 -3.85
C ARG A 175 -28.46 7.96 -4.73
N TYR A 176 -28.89 6.79 -5.15
CA TYR A 176 -30.10 6.61 -5.98
C TYR A 176 -31.10 5.61 -5.38
N GLU A 177 -30.69 4.85 -4.39
CA GLU A 177 -31.54 3.93 -3.62
C GLU A 177 -31.33 4.16 -2.14
N ASN A 178 -32.42 4.39 -1.40
CA ASN A 178 -32.39 4.48 0.05
C ASN A 178 -33.36 3.45 0.65
N PRO A 179 -33.00 2.81 1.78
CA PRO A 179 -34.00 2.14 2.60
C PRO A 179 -35.04 3.16 3.08
N GLY A 180 -36.25 2.72 3.33
CA GLY A 180 -37.27 3.54 3.97
C GLY A 180 -36.92 3.92 5.41
N ASP A 181 -37.88 4.48 6.13
CA ASP A 181 -37.75 4.71 7.55
C ASP A 181 -37.56 3.41 8.34
N PRO A 182 -36.90 3.46 9.49
CA PRO A 182 -36.33 4.63 10.16
C PRO A 182 -34.99 5.07 9.59
N VAL A 183 -34.65 6.36 9.77
CA VAL A 183 -33.43 6.98 9.22
C VAL A 183 -32.19 6.81 10.10
N TYR A 184 -32.26 6.09 11.19
CA TYR A 184 -31.16 5.88 12.14
C TYR A 184 -30.95 4.40 12.45
N ALA A 185 -29.76 4.06 12.85
CA ALA A 185 -29.38 2.75 13.33
C ALA A 185 -28.43 2.89 14.54
N PRO A 186 -28.47 1.97 15.51
CA PRO A 186 -29.44 0.85 15.62
C PRO A 186 -30.87 1.32 15.89
N ASN A 187 -31.85 0.51 15.50
CA ASN A 187 -33.26 0.77 15.76
C ASN A 187 -34.02 -0.51 16.11
N SER A 188 -35.28 -0.39 16.55
CA SER A 188 -36.14 -1.51 16.93
C SER A 188 -36.94 -2.14 15.76
N PHE A 189 -36.72 -1.67 14.55
CA PHE A 189 -37.46 -2.10 13.34
C PHE A 189 -36.67 -3.02 12.45
N GLY A 190 -35.58 -3.63 12.94
CA GLY A 190 -34.75 -4.56 12.16
C GLY A 190 -33.82 -3.85 11.17
N GLY A 191 -33.34 -2.67 11.51
CA GLY A 191 -32.34 -1.94 10.71
C GLY A 191 -31.03 -2.74 10.52
N PRO A 192 -30.07 -2.20 9.78
CA PRO A 192 -28.82 -2.91 9.49
C PRO A 192 -28.14 -3.38 10.77
N THR A 193 -27.75 -4.65 10.79
CA THR A 193 -26.98 -5.26 11.87
C THR A 193 -25.69 -5.84 11.34
N ALA A 194 -24.61 -5.75 12.11
CA ALA A 194 -23.37 -6.41 11.76
C ALA A 194 -23.56 -7.94 11.75
N ASP A 195 -23.10 -8.58 10.69
CA ASP A 195 -23.06 -10.04 10.62
C ASP A 195 -21.78 -10.55 11.28
N ALA A 196 -21.93 -11.30 12.37
CA ALA A 196 -20.79 -11.84 13.12
C ALA A 196 -19.91 -12.78 12.31
N ALA A 197 -20.44 -13.42 11.26
CA ALA A 197 -19.65 -14.27 10.36
C ALA A 197 -18.60 -13.50 9.55
N TYR A 198 -18.77 -12.17 9.42
CA TYR A 198 -17.87 -11.29 8.70
C TYR A 198 -17.13 -10.28 9.62
N ALA A 199 -17.07 -10.59 10.92
CA ALA A 199 -16.33 -9.77 11.86
C ALA A 199 -14.84 -9.70 11.47
N GLU A 200 -14.27 -8.50 11.60
CA GLU A 200 -12.82 -8.31 11.36
C GLU A 200 -11.99 -9.14 12.35
N PRO A 201 -10.88 -9.76 11.90
CA PRO A 201 -9.97 -10.45 12.78
C PRO A 201 -9.28 -9.46 13.72
N GLY A 202 -9.61 -9.56 15.02
CA GLY A 202 -9.00 -8.72 16.04
C GLY A 202 -7.61 -9.22 16.46
N TRP A 203 -6.79 -8.31 16.98
CA TRP A 203 -5.53 -8.64 17.66
C TRP A 203 -5.44 -7.86 18.96
N GLN A 204 -4.67 -8.40 19.91
CA GLN A 204 -4.45 -7.78 21.21
C GLN A 204 -2.97 -7.39 21.36
N VAL A 205 -2.73 -6.23 21.93
CA VAL A 205 -1.40 -5.80 22.37
C VAL A 205 -1.35 -5.90 23.91
N ALA A 206 -0.39 -6.67 24.41
CA ALA A 206 -0.09 -6.66 25.84
C ALA A 206 0.80 -5.46 26.15
N GLY A 207 0.50 -4.72 27.22
CA GLY A 207 1.30 -3.59 27.66
C GLY A 207 0.48 -2.49 28.32
N GLU A 208 1.18 -1.45 28.76
CA GLU A 208 0.55 -0.24 29.32
C GLU A 208 -0.02 0.64 28.20
N ILE A 209 -1.20 1.19 28.42
CA ILE A 209 -1.78 2.22 27.54
C ILE A 209 -1.32 3.57 28.06
N VAL A 210 -0.40 4.20 27.36
CA VAL A 210 0.12 5.53 27.72
C VAL A 210 -0.16 6.53 26.61
N ARG A 211 -0.51 7.74 26.99
CA ARG A 211 -0.53 8.90 26.09
C ARG A 211 0.81 9.61 26.19
N SER A 212 1.63 9.48 25.17
CA SER A 212 2.94 10.13 25.09
C SER A 212 3.13 10.82 23.75
N ALA A 213 4.00 11.82 23.70
CA ALA A 213 4.52 12.31 22.44
C ALA A 213 5.32 11.22 21.74
N TYR A 214 5.30 11.21 20.40
CA TYR A 214 6.18 10.31 19.65
C TYR A 214 7.64 10.65 19.96
N THR A 215 8.37 9.64 20.36
CA THR A 215 9.83 9.67 20.44
C THR A 215 10.39 8.64 19.47
N LYS A 216 11.37 9.05 18.65
CA LYS A 216 12.08 8.10 17.81
C LYS A 216 12.71 7.03 18.72
N ARG A 217 12.48 5.76 18.43
CA ARG A 217 13.14 4.67 19.15
C ARG A 217 14.63 4.78 18.94
N ARG A 218 15.39 4.69 20.02
CA ARG A 218 16.84 4.85 20.01
C ARG A 218 17.54 3.75 19.21
N ASP A 219 16.92 2.58 19.18
CA ASP A 219 17.44 1.37 18.56
C ASP A 219 16.89 1.13 17.14
N ASP A 220 16.06 2.05 16.60
CA ASP A 220 15.61 1.96 15.22
C ASP A 220 16.80 2.23 14.30
N ASP A 221 17.23 1.18 13.61
CA ASP A 221 18.28 1.24 12.63
C ASP A 221 17.68 1.47 11.23
N ASP A 222 17.85 2.68 10.74
CA ASP A 222 17.38 3.09 9.41
C ASP A 222 18.43 2.85 8.31
N PHE A 223 19.63 2.35 8.65
CA PHE A 223 20.78 2.32 7.75
C PHE A 223 21.23 0.93 7.32
N ILE A 224 21.07 -0.11 8.13
CA ILE A 224 21.53 -1.47 7.81
C ILE A 224 20.88 -1.99 6.52
N GLN A 225 19.56 -1.91 6.39
CA GLN A 225 18.88 -2.38 5.18
C GLN A 225 19.19 -1.52 3.96
N ALA A 226 19.32 -0.20 4.12
CA ALA A 226 19.74 0.70 3.07
C ALA A 226 21.16 0.40 2.60
N GLY A 227 22.10 0.18 3.52
CA GLY A 227 23.47 -0.23 3.21
C GLY A 227 23.53 -1.61 2.52
N THR A 228 22.70 -2.55 2.94
CA THR A 228 22.59 -3.85 2.27
C THR A 228 22.09 -3.70 0.83
N LEU A 229 21.07 -2.87 0.60
CA LEU A 229 20.59 -2.54 -0.74
C LEU A 229 21.74 -1.99 -1.61
N TYR A 230 22.47 -1.00 -1.10
CA TYR A 230 23.56 -0.35 -1.82
C TYR A 230 24.70 -1.31 -2.15
N ARG A 231 25.19 -2.07 -1.17
CA ARG A 231 26.39 -2.91 -1.33
C ARG A 231 26.14 -4.21 -2.05
N THR A 232 24.96 -4.85 -1.86
CA THR A 232 24.75 -6.24 -2.27
C THR A 232 23.64 -6.44 -3.29
N VAL A 233 22.72 -5.51 -3.44
CA VAL A 233 21.56 -5.64 -4.34
C VAL A 233 21.73 -4.78 -5.60
N LEU A 234 22.15 -3.53 -5.44
CA LEU A 234 22.39 -2.64 -6.58
C LEU A 234 23.66 -3.06 -7.31
N ASP A 235 23.57 -3.15 -8.63
CA ASP A 235 24.74 -3.29 -9.50
C ASP A 235 25.54 -1.97 -9.56
N GLU A 236 26.75 -2.00 -10.13
CA GLU A 236 27.60 -0.82 -10.21
C GLU A 236 26.97 0.34 -10.98
N PRO A 237 26.32 0.16 -12.13
CA PRO A 237 25.60 1.23 -12.80
C PRO A 237 24.50 1.86 -11.95
N ALA A 238 23.74 1.06 -11.19
CA ALA A 238 22.67 1.56 -10.31
C ALA A 238 23.24 2.36 -9.13
N ARG A 239 24.35 1.91 -8.53
CA ARG A 239 25.08 2.68 -7.49
C ARG A 239 25.56 4.02 -8.03
N GLY A 240 26.16 4.03 -9.23
CA GLY A 240 26.62 5.25 -9.89
C GLY A 240 25.49 6.24 -10.14
N ARG A 241 24.33 5.76 -10.61
CA ARG A 241 23.13 6.62 -10.79
C ARG A 241 22.63 7.17 -9.46
N LEU A 242 22.57 6.35 -8.41
CA LEU A 242 22.15 6.79 -7.07
C LEU A 242 23.05 7.92 -6.54
N VAL A 243 24.36 7.73 -6.57
CA VAL A 243 25.34 8.75 -6.13
C VAL A 243 25.20 10.03 -6.96
N THR A 244 25.05 9.90 -8.28
CA THR A 244 24.87 11.06 -9.18
C THR A 244 23.60 11.81 -8.84
N ASN A 245 22.47 11.13 -8.63
CA ASN A 245 21.20 11.76 -8.31
C ASN A 245 21.26 12.48 -6.97
N ILE A 246 21.80 11.85 -5.92
CA ILE A 246 22.00 12.47 -4.60
C ILE A 246 22.87 13.72 -4.72
N THR A 247 24.01 13.60 -5.39
CA THR A 247 24.96 14.72 -5.59
C THR A 247 24.30 15.89 -6.29
N ASN A 248 23.57 15.65 -7.37
CA ASN A 248 22.89 16.69 -8.14
C ASN A 248 21.84 17.40 -7.29
N HIS A 249 21.06 16.69 -6.48
CA HIS A 249 20.13 17.29 -5.55
C HIS A 249 20.81 18.16 -4.48
N LEU A 250 21.89 17.67 -3.89
CA LEU A 250 22.63 18.41 -2.86
C LEU A 250 23.33 19.66 -3.44
N ARG A 251 23.76 19.62 -4.68
CA ARG A 251 24.37 20.78 -5.38
C ARG A 251 23.36 21.87 -5.74
N GLY A 252 22.09 21.60 -5.73
CA GLY A 252 20.99 22.50 -6.08
C GLY A 252 20.72 23.62 -5.08
N GLY A 253 21.72 24.15 -4.38
CA GLY A 253 21.60 25.30 -3.48
C GLY A 253 21.44 24.93 -2.00
N VAL A 254 21.82 23.72 -1.61
CA VAL A 254 21.83 23.32 -0.20
C VAL A 254 22.92 24.07 0.57
N ARG A 255 22.55 24.70 1.69
CA ARG A 255 23.50 25.45 2.53
C ARG A 255 24.57 24.53 3.13
N GLY A 256 25.77 25.07 3.37
CA GLY A 256 26.92 24.29 3.81
C GLY A 256 26.72 23.48 5.10
N ASP A 257 26.02 24.04 6.08
CA ASP A 257 25.70 23.35 7.35
C ASP A 257 24.68 22.21 7.16
N VAL A 258 23.74 22.35 6.24
CA VAL A 258 22.78 21.30 5.86
C VAL A 258 23.48 20.23 5.00
N LEU A 259 24.35 20.66 4.07
CA LEU A 259 25.14 19.76 3.24
C LEU A 259 26.03 18.84 4.09
N ALA A 260 26.73 19.39 5.09
CA ALA A 260 27.55 18.59 6.00
C ALA A 260 26.74 17.49 6.72
N ARG A 261 25.56 17.86 7.26
CA ARG A 261 24.66 16.89 7.90
C ARG A 261 24.11 15.84 6.94
N ALA A 262 23.80 16.23 5.71
CA ALA A 262 23.33 15.30 4.69
C ALA A 262 24.42 14.28 4.31
N LEU A 263 25.66 14.73 4.16
CA LEU A 263 26.79 13.82 3.90
C LEU A 263 27.04 12.88 5.08
N ASP A 264 26.97 13.37 6.33
CA ASP A 264 27.07 12.52 7.52
C ASP A 264 25.93 11.50 7.64
N TYR A 265 24.74 11.85 7.14
CA TYR A 265 23.61 10.92 7.07
C TYR A 265 23.90 9.79 6.07
N TRP A 266 24.36 10.14 4.85
CA TRP A 266 24.67 9.15 3.80
C TRP A 266 25.85 8.25 4.18
N ARG A 267 26.87 8.77 4.87
CA ARG A 267 27.97 7.94 5.39
C ARG A 267 27.55 6.83 6.35
N LYS A 268 26.37 6.96 6.99
CA LYS A 268 25.81 5.88 7.81
C LYS A 268 25.22 4.75 6.99
N VAL A 269 24.83 5.03 5.74
CA VAL A 269 24.38 4.00 4.78
C VAL A 269 25.58 3.25 4.23
N ASP A 270 26.59 4.00 3.78
CA ASP A 270 27.88 3.49 3.31
C ASP A 270 28.96 4.54 3.50
N ALA A 271 30.18 4.11 3.87
CA ALA A 271 31.28 5.01 4.17
C ALA A 271 31.94 5.62 2.92
N ASP A 272 31.85 4.92 1.79
CA ASP A 272 32.40 5.31 0.49
C ASP A 272 31.41 6.23 -0.28
#